data_33331587b9d94fb2c4eda81c62296d17
#
_entry.id   33331587b9d94fb2c4eda81c62296d17
#
_cell.length_a   1.000
_cell.length_b   1.000
_cell.length_c   1.000
_cell.angle_alpha   90.00
_cell.angle_beta   90.00
_cell.angle_gamma   90.00
#
_symmetry.space_group_name_H-M   'P 1'
#
loop_
_entity.id
_entity.type
_entity.pdbx_description
1 polymer ?
#
loop_
_entity_poly.entity_id
_entity_poly.type
_entity_poly.pdbx_seq_one_letter_code
_entity_poly.pdbx_strand_id
1 'polypeptide(L)'
;MQFATRTKLYTIIAALLLSAGASCANAASNDEMAPADKQLNQLYWQGQEALKNADWNAALKHFADLEKQMRAKEPQNADAAIYWEAYTLMQAKRATEAKAAVERLHHDFPASRWNKDADALLRQGQNPVASAQKEVAANDEDIAEIAVEGLLNAPPERAVPLLKKVLQSQHSEKVKKRALFVLSQIDQDAALDSVVDVAKNSKDRELREEAIRMLGVSGQDRAIERLRELYANANDAQEKRAIVQAWLTADRKDLILASARTETDPSVRRQAIQALGALDASTELKQLFDATHDAQNQREIIQALGVAGNVQALASIAESRQPDEVRVEALQALGVAGEEGGAAQLVKLYPQMTTPALREAAMQGLLVAGNAEALTQLYKQAKSKEEKQALLRALTTLGDDAALNIIEHELDKQGGSHE
;
A
#
# COMPACT_ATOMS: atom_id res chain seq x y z
N MET A 1 -5.62 -27.03 -13.67
CA MET A 1 -5.40 -26.33 -12.40
C MET A 1 -4.66 -25.00 -12.66
N GLN A 2 -5.20 -24.10 -13.50
CA GLN A 2 -4.51 -22.87 -13.94
C GLN A 2 -5.45 -21.65 -14.00
N PHE A 3 -6.59 -21.68 -13.30
CA PHE A 3 -7.58 -20.56 -13.31
C PHE A 3 -7.75 -19.84 -11.97
N ALA A 4 -7.09 -20.26 -10.90
CA ALA A 4 -7.29 -19.67 -9.57
C ALA A 4 -6.33 -18.52 -9.20
N THR A 5 -5.24 -18.33 -9.95
CA THR A 5 -4.19 -17.33 -9.63
C THR A 5 -4.39 -15.98 -10.29
N ARG A 6 -5.23 -15.86 -11.32
CA ARG A 6 -5.49 -14.58 -12.00
C ARG A 6 -6.52 -13.69 -11.32
N THR A 7 -7.40 -14.24 -10.50
CA THR A 7 -8.49 -13.47 -9.85
C THR A 7 -8.00 -12.66 -8.63
N LYS A 8 -6.90 -13.06 -7.97
CA LYS A 8 -6.34 -12.31 -6.84
C LYS A 8 -5.53 -11.07 -7.24
N LEU A 9 -5.00 -11.03 -8.45
CA LEU A 9 -4.23 -9.88 -8.94
C LEU A 9 -5.13 -8.71 -9.34
N TYR A 10 -6.33 -8.97 -9.83
CA TYR A 10 -7.30 -7.92 -10.19
C TYR A 10 -7.95 -7.23 -9.00
N THR A 11 -8.07 -7.90 -7.86
CA THR A 11 -8.64 -7.32 -6.64
C THR A 11 -7.67 -6.34 -5.94
N ILE A 12 -6.36 -6.54 -6.09
CA ILE A 12 -5.34 -5.64 -5.52
C ILE A 12 -5.15 -4.39 -6.41
N ILE A 13 -5.30 -4.53 -7.73
CA ILE A 13 -5.20 -3.39 -8.67
C ILE A 13 -6.43 -2.48 -8.58
N ALA A 14 -7.62 -3.01 -8.31
CA ALA A 14 -8.83 -2.21 -8.09
C ALA A 14 -8.79 -1.39 -6.79
N ALA A 15 -8.09 -1.85 -5.75
CA ALA A 15 -7.95 -1.13 -4.48
C ALA A 15 -6.91 0.02 -4.54
N LEU A 16 -5.97 -0.01 -5.49
CA LEU A 16 -4.95 1.04 -5.67
C LEU A 16 -5.36 2.16 -6.64
N LEU A 17 -6.43 1.97 -7.42
CA LEU A 17 -6.96 2.99 -8.33
C LEU A 17 -8.01 3.92 -7.69
N LEU A 18 -8.43 3.65 -6.45
CA LEU A 18 -9.39 4.48 -5.70
C LEU A 18 -8.75 5.47 -4.72
N SER A 19 -7.43 5.58 -4.66
CA SER A 19 -6.74 6.45 -3.68
C SER A 19 -6.11 7.73 -4.23
N ALA A 20 -6.33 8.08 -5.50
CA ALA A 20 -5.76 9.30 -6.09
C ALA A 20 -6.86 10.17 -6.73
N GLY A 21 -7.76 10.71 -5.92
CA GLY A 21 -8.73 11.66 -6.45
C GLY A 21 -9.88 11.96 -5.50
N ALA A 22 -9.57 12.30 -4.24
CA ALA A 22 -10.56 12.91 -3.37
C ALA A 22 -9.87 13.77 -2.30
N SER A 23 -9.38 14.91 -2.74
CA SER A 23 -9.22 16.02 -1.81
C SER A 23 -10.56 16.76 -1.80
N CYS A 24 -11.24 16.75 -0.65
CA CYS A 24 -12.53 17.33 -0.32
C CYS A 24 -13.77 16.48 -0.64
N ALA A 25 -13.83 15.28 -0.15
CA ALA A 25 -14.98 14.65 0.50
C ALA A 25 -14.47 13.36 1.11
N ASN A 26 -13.92 13.45 2.31
CA ASN A 26 -13.84 12.27 3.19
C ASN A 26 -15.29 11.98 3.62
N ALA A 27 -16.13 11.57 2.66
CA ALA A 27 -17.30 10.79 2.96
C ALA A 27 -16.72 9.46 3.48
N ALA A 28 -16.72 9.31 4.80
CA ALA A 28 -16.65 7.99 5.41
C ALA A 28 -17.50 7.06 4.55
N SER A 29 -17.00 5.87 4.27
CA SER A 29 -17.74 4.87 3.47
C SER A 29 -19.20 4.90 3.91
N ASN A 30 -20.13 5.02 2.98
CA ASN A 30 -21.56 5.16 3.27
C ASN A 30 -22.11 4.09 4.24
N ASP A 31 -21.41 2.97 4.41
CA ASP A 31 -21.75 1.89 5.33
C ASP A 31 -21.48 2.18 6.82
N GLU A 32 -20.54 3.07 7.15
CA GLU A 32 -20.23 3.40 8.57
C GLU A 32 -21.18 4.44 9.17
N MET A 33 -22.04 5.09 8.37
CA MET A 33 -22.86 6.22 8.79
C MET A 33 -24.34 5.93 8.86
N ALA A 34 -24.78 4.77 8.38
CA ALA A 34 -26.18 4.38 8.42
C ALA A 34 -26.55 3.87 9.81
N PRO A 35 -27.67 4.36 10.40
CA PRO A 35 -28.17 3.88 11.69
C PRO A 35 -28.49 2.38 11.68
N ALA A 36 -28.29 1.69 12.82
CA ALA A 36 -28.56 0.26 12.93
C ALA A 36 -30.08 -0.10 12.84
N ASP A 37 -30.97 0.84 13.19
CA ASP A 37 -32.43 0.67 13.07
C ASP A 37 -32.86 0.77 11.60
N LYS A 38 -33.65 -0.21 11.12
CA LYS A 38 -34.14 -0.24 9.73
C LYS A 38 -34.86 1.01 9.28
N GLN A 39 -35.65 1.63 10.18
CA GLN A 39 -36.42 2.82 9.87
C GLN A 39 -35.53 4.06 9.76
N LEU A 40 -34.50 4.17 10.63
CA LEU A 40 -33.52 5.24 10.58
C LEU A 40 -32.68 5.11 9.32
N ASN A 41 -32.25 3.88 8.99
CA ASN A 41 -31.53 3.58 7.74
C ASN A 41 -32.35 3.99 6.51
N GLN A 42 -33.62 3.69 6.48
CA GLN A 42 -34.51 4.06 5.36
C GLN A 42 -34.57 5.57 5.18
N LEU A 43 -34.75 6.34 6.25
CA LEU A 43 -34.79 7.82 6.20
C LEU A 43 -33.45 8.38 5.73
N TYR A 44 -32.35 7.83 6.22
CA TYR A 44 -31.02 8.24 5.79
C TYR A 44 -30.82 8.05 4.27
N TRP A 45 -31.11 6.84 3.76
CA TRP A 45 -30.95 6.56 2.34
C TRP A 45 -31.92 7.35 1.46
N GLN A 46 -33.16 7.61 1.91
CA GLN A 46 -34.10 8.49 1.21
C GLN A 46 -33.56 9.93 1.14
N GLY A 47 -32.95 10.42 2.21
CA GLY A 47 -32.29 11.72 2.22
C GLY A 47 -31.11 11.78 1.23
N GLN A 48 -30.26 10.75 1.21
CA GLN A 48 -29.13 10.65 0.27
C GLN A 48 -29.59 10.54 -1.19
N GLU A 49 -30.63 9.78 -1.46
CA GLU A 49 -31.22 9.66 -2.80
C GLU A 49 -31.81 11.00 -3.29
N ALA A 50 -32.51 11.72 -2.40
CA ALA A 50 -33.01 13.06 -2.70
C ALA A 50 -31.87 14.06 -2.97
N LEU A 51 -30.77 14.00 -2.20
CA LEU A 51 -29.56 14.78 -2.46
C LEU A 51 -28.97 14.52 -3.85
N LYS A 52 -28.81 13.24 -4.20
CA LYS A 52 -28.29 12.82 -5.51
C LYS A 52 -29.13 13.34 -6.67
N ASN A 53 -30.46 13.43 -6.48
CA ASN A 53 -31.41 13.93 -7.46
C ASN A 53 -31.58 15.47 -7.41
N ALA A 54 -30.81 16.17 -6.59
CA ALA A 54 -30.92 17.61 -6.34
C ALA A 54 -32.32 18.06 -5.84
N ASP A 55 -33.10 17.14 -5.23
CA ASP A 55 -34.35 17.47 -4.56
C ASP A 55 -34.07 17.90 -3.11
N TRP A 56 -33.64 19.16 -2.98
CA TRP A 56 -33.22 19.73 -1.69
C TRP A 56 -34.35 19.73 -0.66
N ASN A 57 -35.60 19.92 -1.08
CA ASN A 57 -36.74 19.96 -0.16
C ASN A 57 -37.08 18.55 0.38
N ALA A 58 -37.03 17.54 -0.47
CA ALA A 58 -37.22 16.15 -0.02
C ALA A 58 -36.05 15.72 0.89
N ALA A 59 -34.82 16.05 0.54
CA ALA A 59 -33.63 15.76 1.35
C ALA A 59 -33.73 16.39 2.74
N LEU A 60 -34.06 17.68 2.85
CA LEU A 60 -34.24 18.39 4.12
C LEU A 60 -35.32 17.73 4.98
N LYS A 61 -36.43 17.34 4.37
CA LYS A 61 -37.54 16.66 5.09
C LYS A 61 -37.03 15.33 5.66
N HIS A 62 -36.36 14.52 4.87
CA HIS A 62 -35.86 13.21 5.31
C HIS A 62 -34.82 13.33 6.42
N PHE A 63 -33.89 14.29 6.34
CA PHE A 63 -32.90 14.50 7.38
C PHE A 63 -33.50 15.11 8.66
N ALA A 64 -34.51 15.98 8.56
CA ALA A 64 -35.23 16.46 9.72
C ALA A 64 -36.04 15.34 10.43
N ASP A 65 -36.72 14.48 9.65
CA ASP A 65 -37.40 13.31 10.19
C ASP A 65 -36.39 12.31 10.82
N LEU A 66 -35.22 12.15 10.21
CA LEU A 66 -34.14 11.32 10.73
C LEU A 66 -33.62 11.89 12.05
N GLU A 67 -33.31 13.19 12.14
CA GLU A 67 -32.89 13.84 13.39
C GLU A 67 -33.91 13.62 14.50
N LYS A 68 -35.17 13.88 14.21
CA LYS A 68 -36.27 13.71 15.20
C LYS A 68 -36.31 12.29 15.75
N GLN A 69 -36.21 11.29 14.89
CA GLN A 69 -36.25 9.88 15.32
C GLN A 69 -34.98 9.45 16.03
N MET A 70 -33.79 9.92 15.57
CA MET A 70 -32.52 9.64 16.23
C MET A 70 -32.45 10.25 17.63
N ARG A 71 -32.95 11.48 17.82
CA ARG A 71 -33.06 12.09 19.17
C ARG A 71 -33.93 11.27 20.13
N ALA A 72 -34.91 10.53 19.63
CA ALA A 72 -35.75 9.67 20.44
C ALA A 72 -35.17 8.27 20.72
N LYS A 73 -34.43 7.70 19.80
CA LYS A 73 -33.95 6.30 19.85
C LYS A 73 -32.44 6.20 20.13
N GLU A 74 -31.65 7.06 19.51
CA GLU A 74 -30.19 7.07 19.51
C GLU A 74 -29.67 8.52 19.64
N PRO A 75 -29.92 9.22 20.76
CA PRO A 75 -29.69 10.66 20.87
C PRO A 75 -28.22 11.05 20.63
N GLN A 76 -27.26 10.14 20.93
CA GLN A 76 -25.82 10.37 20.73
C GLN A 76 -25.40 10.41 19.26
N ASN A 77 -26.22 9.88 18.33
CA ASN A 77 -25.93 9.79 16.90
C ASN A 77 -26.72 10.81 16.05
N ALA A 78 -27.53 11.67 16.69
CA ALA A 78 -28.36 12.65 15.97
C ALA A 78 -27.53 13.77 15.31
N ASP A 79 -26.26 13.92 15.69
CA ASP A 79 -25.30 14.86 15.12
C ASP A 79 -25.10 14.68 13.61
N ALA A 80 -25.08 13.43 13.12
CA ALA A 80 -24.96 13.13 11.71
C ALA A 80 -26.15 13.68 10.89
N ALA A 81 -27.38 13.60 11.39
CA ALA A 81 -28.55 14.11 10.70
C ALA A 81 -28.51 15.64 10.57
N ILE A 82 -28.07 16.35 11.61
CA ILE A 82 -27.89 17.81 11.60
C ILE A 82 -26.81 18.22 10.61
N TYR A 83 -25.70 17.48 10.54
CA TYR A 83 -24.67 17.72 9.52
C TYR A 83 -25.23 17.61 8.11
N TRP A 84 -25.98 16.56 7.79
CA TRP A 84 -26.58 16.37 6.47
C TRP A 84 -27.66 17.41 6.15
N GLU A 85 -28.38 17.90 7.15
CA GLU A 85 -29.27 19.04 6.99
C GLU A 85 -28.49 20.30 6.59
N ALA A 86 -27.39 20.61 7.33
CA ALA A 86 -26.53 21.76 7.02
C ALA A 86 -25.94 21.63 5.61
N TYR A 87 -25.45 20.44 5.22
CA TYR A 87 -24.94 20.16 3.89
C TYR A 87 -26.01 20.41 2.82
N THR A 88 -27.21 19.88 3.02
CA THR A 88 -28.33 20.09 2.07
C THR A 88 -28.69 21.55 1.91
N LEU A 89 -28.73 22.31 3.01
CA LEU A 89 -29.00 23.74 3.00
C LEU A 89 -27.93 24.53 2.23
N MET A 90 -26.66 24.13 2.36
CA MET A 90 -25.57 24.73 1.57
C MET A 90 -25.75 24.46 0.07
N GLN A 91 -26.02 23.21 -0.32
CA GLN A 91 -26.29 22.85 -1.72
C GLN A 91 -27.50 23.60 -2.29
N ALA A 92 -28.52 23.80 -1.47
CA ALA A 92 -29.72 24.57 -1.80
C ALA A 92 -29.46 26.11 -1.83
N LYS A 93 -28.23 26.58 -1.61
CA LYS A 93 -27.83 28.01 -1.52
C LYS A 93 -28.52 28.78 -0.38
N ARG A 94 -28.93 28.08 0.68
CA ARG A 94 -29.58 28.62 1.89
C ARG A 94 -28.56 28.81 3.02
N ALA A 95 -27.51 29.60 2.76
CA ALA A 95 -26.32 29.71 3.63
C ALA A 95 -26.63 30.17 5.06
N THR A 96 -27.60 31.07 5.25
CA THR A 96 -27.99 31.55 6.58
C THR A 96 -28.58 30.40 7.43
N GLU A 97 -29.40 29.57 6.84
CA GLU A 97 -30.01 28.42 7.53
C GLU A 97 -28.99 27.30 7.75
N ALA A 98 -28.08 27.09 6.81
CA ALA A 98 -26.98 26.17 7.00
C ALA A 98 -26.09 26.56 8.19
N LYS A 99 -25.80 27.87 8.33
CA LYS A 99 -25.06 28.39 9.48
C LYS A 99 -25.78 28.12 10.80
N ALA A 100 -27.09 28.33 10.86
CA ALA A 100 -27.90 28.03 12.04
C ALA A 100 -27.90 26.52 12.37
N ALA A 101 -27.94 25.63 11.37
CA ALA A 101 -27.83 24.19 11.57
C ALA A 101 -26.46 23.80 12.12
N VAL A 102 -25.36 24.40 11.64
CA VAL A 102 -24.00 24.16 12.15
C VAL A 102 -23.84 24.68 13.60
N GLU A 103 -24.36 25.86 13.90
CA GLU A 103 -24.37 26.39 15.26
C GLU A 103 -25.15 25.47 16.23
N ARG A 104 -26.27 24.91 15.78
CA ARG A 104 -27.04 23.90 16.53
C ARG A 104 -26.22 22.61 16.71
N LEU A 105 -25.49 22.14 15.70
CA LEU A 105 -24.62 20.99 15.81
C LEU A 105 -23.53 21.20 16.87
N HIS A 106 -22.85 22.34 16.86
CA HIS A 106 -21.84 22.67 17.87
C HIS A 106 -22.38 22.78 19.28
N HIS A 107 -23.59 23.37 19.42
CA HIS A 107 -24.21 23.56 20.72
C HIS A 107 -24.68 22.21 21.31
N ASP A 108 -25.40 21.40 20.53
CA ASP A 108 -26.01 20.16 21.00
C ASP A 108 -25.00 19.00 21.08
N PHE A 109 -23.96 19.04 20.22
CA PHE A 109 -22.95 17.97 20.09
C PHE A 109 -21.52 18.53 20.03
N PRO A 110 -20.99 19.15 21.11
CA PRO A 110 -19.69 19.80 21.10
C PRO A 110 -18.51 18.83 20.82
N ALA A 111 -18.68 17.54 21.12
CA ALA A 111 -17.69 16.48 20.85
C ALA A 111 -17.93 15.74 19.52
N SER A 112 -18.86 16.19 18.69
CA SER A 112 -19.15 15.53 17.41
C SER A 112 -17.97 15.56 16.47
N ARG A 113 -17.70 14.43 15.80
CA ARG A 113 -16.72 14.33 14.71
C ARG A 113 -17.08 15.23 13.52
N TRP A 114 -18.35 15.54 13.32
CA TRP A 114 -18.86 16.34 12.22
C TRP A 114 -18.58 17.85 12.36
N ASN A 115 -18.18 18.33 13.52
CA ASN A 115 -17.94 19.76 13.76
C ASN A 115 -16.89 20.33 12.80
N LYS A 116 -15.78 19.59 12.54
CA LYS A 116 -14.74 20.03 11.61
C LYS A 116 -15.24 20.14 10.17
N ASP A 117 -16.05 19.17 9.74
CA ASP A 117 -16.60 19.13 8.39
C ASP A 117 -17.67 20.18 8.19
N ALA A 118 -18.49 20.44 9.22
CA ALA A 118 -19.48 21.52 9.21
C ALA A 118 -18.83 22.91 9.16
N ASP A 119 -17.73 23.13 9.86
CA ASP A 119 -16.95 24.38 9.75
C ASP A 119 -16.33 24.55 8.37
N ALA A 120 -15.85 23.48 7.76
CA ALA A 120 -15.32 23.49 6.40
C ALA A 120 -16.41 23.83 5.39
N LEU A 121 -17.61 23.29 5.56
CA LEU A 121 -18.77 23.57 4.76
C LEU A 121 -19.16 25.08 4.77
N LEU A 122 -19.17 25.71 5.96
CA LEU A 122 -19.46 27.14 6.09
C LEU A 122 -18.37 28.02 5.46
N ARG A 123 -17.09 27.62 5.56
CA ARG A 123 -16.00 28.36 4.90
C ARG A 123 -16.10 28.33 3.38
N GLN A 124 -16.57 27.24 2.79
CA GLN A 124 -16.84 27.15 1.35
C GLN A 124 -17.98 28.09 0.93
N GLY A 125 -19.00 28.25 1.75
CA GLY A 125 -20.14 29.12 1.48
C GLY A 125 -19.86 30.63 1.62
N GLN A 126 -18.80 31.02 2.32
CA GLN A 126 -18.45 32.44 2.52
C GLN A 126 -17.74 33.09 1.32
N ASN A 127 -17.33 32.29 0.31
CA ASN A 127 -16.70 32.81 -0.89
C ASN A 127 -17.38 32.26 -2.17
N PRO A 128 -18.62 32.66 -2.47
CA PRO A 128 -19.41 32.08 -3.56
C PRO A 128 -18.79 32.29 -4.94
N VAL A 129 -17.98 33.30 -5.13
CA VAL A 129 -17.25 33.54 -6.41
C VAL A 129 -16.07 32.60 -6.54
N ALA A 130 -15.31 32.33 -5.46
CA ALA A 130 -14.20 31.44 -5.49
C ALA A 130 -14.66 29.96 -5.51
N SER A 131 -15.77 29.61 -4.86
CA SER A 131 -16.35 28.25 -4.93
C SER A 131 -16.98 27.98 -6.29
N ALA A 132 -17.71 28.92 -6.88
CA ALA A 132 -18.26 28.78 -8.22
C ALA A 132 -17.15 28.68 -9.29
N GLN A 133 -16.07 29.47 -9.17
CA GLN A 133 -14.91 29.36 -10.06
C GLN A 133 -14.17 28.02 -9.89
N LYS A 134 -14.06 27.50 -8.65
CA LYS A 134 -13.43 26.21 -8.38
C LYS A 134 -14.31 25.05 -8.87
N GLU A 135 -15.64 25.16 -8.77
CA GLU A 135 -16.58 24.14 -9.24
C GLU A 135 -16.66 24.11 -10.78
N VAL A 136 -16.63 25.28 -11.43
CA VAL A 136 -16.53 25.40 -12.91
C VAL A 136 -15.18 24.87 -13.38
N ALA A 137 -14.08 25.23 -12.72
CA ALA A 137 -12.75 24.71 -13.06
C ALA A 137 -12.63 23.21 -12.84
N ALA A 138 -13.19 22.67 -11.76
CA ALA A 138 -13.23 21.22 -11.51
C ALA A 138 -14.06 20.49 -12.55
N ASN A 139 -15.20 21.04 -12.95
CA ASN A 139 -16.05 20.47 -13.99
C ASN A 139 -15.38 20.52 -15.38
N ASP A 140 -14.66 21.60 -15.69
CA ASP A 140 -13.88 21.71 -16.92
C ASP A 140 -12.71 20.71 -16.95
N GLU A 141 -12.05 20.45 -15.81
CA GLU A 141 -10.97 19.47 -15.70
C GLU A 141 -11.48 18.03 -15.81
N ASP A 142 -12.64 17.70 -15.24
CA ASP A 142 -13.27 16.38 -15.39
C ASP A 142 -13.70 16.13 -16.84
N ILE A 143 -14.20 17.16 -17.55
CA ILE A 143 -14.50 17.10 -18.98
C ILE A 143 -13.21 16.89 -19.78
N ALA A 144 -12.13 17.59 -19.43
CA ALA A 144 -10.84 17.44 -20.08
C ALA A 144 -10.26 16.02 -19.88
N GLU A 145 -10.41 15.44 -18.69
CA GLU A 145 -9.97 14.07 -18.39
C GLU A 145 -10.73 13.05 -19.27
N ILE A 146 -12.07 13.16 -19.34
CA ILE A 146 -12.90 12.30 -20.20
C ILE A 146 -12.53 12.46 -21.68
N ALA A 147 -12.29 13.71 -22.13
CA ALA A 147 -11.88 13.98 -23.51
C ALA A 147 -10.53 13.36 -23.83
N VAL A 148 -9.56 13.44 -22.91
CA VAL A 148 -8.24 12.80 -23.04
C VAL A 148 -8.38 11.27 -23.10
N GLU A 149 -9.23 10.69 -22.24
CA GLU A 149 -9.48 9.26 -22.25
C GLU A 149 -10.13 8.79 -23.57
N GLY A 150 -11.04 9.59 -24.11
CA GLY A 150 -11.67 9.34 -25.41
C GLY A 150 -10.67 9.22 -26.57
N LEU A 151 -9.47 9.80 -26.43
CA LEU A 151 -8.41 9.71 -27.45
C LEU A 151 -7.80 8.30 -27.54
N LEU A 152 -8.05 7.39 -26.58
CA LEU A 152 -7.70 5.96 -26.70
C LEU A 152 -8.35 5.33 -27.95
N ASN A 153 -9.54 5.76 -28.32
CA ASN A 153 -10.30 5.23 -29.46
C ASN A 153 -10.09 6.02 -30.76
N ALA A 154 -9.27 7.08 -30.69
CA ALA A 154 -9.00 7.91 -31.88
C ALA A 154 -7.81 7.36 -32.69
N PRO A 155 -7.77 7.60 -34.02
CA PRO A 155 -6.59 7.26 -34.80
C PRO A 155 -5.33 7.90 -34.21
N PRO A 156 -4.23 7.14 -34.05
CA PRO A 156 -3.00 7.61 -33.40
C PRO A 156 -2.43 8.91 -33.98
N GLU A 157 -2.55 9.09 -35.30
CA GLU A 157 -2.07 10.28 -36.02
C GLU A 157 -2.79 11.57 -35.56
N ARG A 158 -4.00 11.43 -35.02
CA ARG A 158 -4.78 12.52 -34.45
C ARG A 158 -4.65 12.61 -32.94
N ALA A 159 -4.61 11.45 -32.26
CA ALA A 159 -4.52 11.38 -30.80
C ALA A 159 -3.19 11.92 -30.28
N VAL A 160 -2.04 11.47 -30.83
CA VAL A 160 -0.71 11.82 -30.33
C VAL A 160 -0.44 13.34 -30.33
N PRO A 161 -0.72 14.09 -31.42
CA PRO A 161 -0.54 15.55 -31.40
C PRO A 161 -1.40 16.27 -30.37
N LEU A 162 -2.64 15.79 -30.14
CA LEU A 162 -3.56 16.39 -29.14
C LEU A 162 -3.07 16.11 -27.73
N LEU A 163 -2.68 14.87 -27.42
CA LEU A 163 -2.13 14.48 -26.12
C LEU A 163 -0.83 15.24 -25.80
N LYS A 164 0.05 15.40 -26.79
CA LYS A 164 1.26 16.21 -26.66
C LYS A 164 0.94 17.67 -26.31
N LYS A 165 -0.10 18.24 -26.94
CA LYS A 165 -0.57 19.59 -26.63
C LYS A 165 -1.11 19.68 -25.20
N VAL A 166 -1.83 18.66 -24.71
CA VAL A 166 -2.30 18.59 -23.32
C VAL A 166 -1.12 18.58 -22.35
N LEU A 167 -0.07 17.79 -22.59
CA LEU A 167 1.13 17.75 -21.73
C LEU A 167 1.84 19.12 -21.64
N GLN A 168 1.79 19.93 -22.69
CA GLN A 168 2.40 21.27 -22.76
C GLN A 168 1.48 22.39 -22.25
N SER A 169 0.22 22.10 -21.98
CA SER A 169 -0.78 23.09 -21.55
C SER A 169 -0.74 23.39 -20.06
N GLN A 170 -1.66 24.28 -19.63
CA GLN A 170 -1.88 24.62 -18.22
C GLN A 170 -2.91 23.69 -17.53
N HIS A 171 -3.31 22.58 -18.17
CA HIS A 171 -4.17 21.60 -17.50
C HIS A 171 -3.57 21.07 -16.22
N SER A 172 -4.44 20.61 -15.31
CA SER A 172 -4.02 20.02 -14.05
C SER A 172 -3.09 18.83 -14.25
N GLU A 173 -2.34 18.52 -13.20
CA GLU A 173 -1.48 17.33 -13.18
C GLU A 173 -2.28 16.03 -13.43
N LYS A 174 -3.52 15.96 -12.93
CA LYS A 174 -4.44 14.83 -13.15
C LYS A 174 -4.69 14.59 -14.64
N VAL A 175 -5.04 15.63 -15.40
CA VAL A 175 -5.28 15.54 -16.85
C VAL A 175 -4.00 15.18 -17.61
N LYS A 176 -2.84 15.73 -17.21
CA LYS A 176 -1.55 15.39 -17.81
C LYS A 176 -1.13 13.94 -17.53
N LYS A 177 -1.34 13.43 -16.30
CA LYS A 177 -1.11 12.02 -15.97
C LYS A 177 -2.02 11.11 -16.80
N ARG A 178 -3.28 11.49 -17.02
CA ARG A 178 -4.18 10.75 -17.91
C ARG A 178 -3.67 10.77 -19.36
N ALA A 179 -3.15 11.90 -19.84
CA ALA A 179 -2.56 11.99 -21.18
C ALA A 179 -1.31 11.08 -21.34
N LEU A 180 -0.45 10.98 -20.32
CA LEU A 180 0.67 10.03 -20.30
C LEU A 180 0.19 8.60 -20.36
N PHE A 181 -0.84 8.25 -19.58
CA PHE A 181 -1.45 6.92 -19.64
C PHE A 181 -1.95 6.59 -21.05
N VAL A 182 -2.72 7.50 -21.68
CA VAL A 182 -3.24 7.26 -23.03
C VAL A 182 -2.11 7.11 -24.05
N LEU A 183 -1.07 7.95 -23.98
CA LEU A 183 0.11 7.83 -24.83
C LEU A 183 0.82 6.48 -24.65
N SER A 184 0.91 5.98 -23.42
CA SER A 184 1.57 4.69 -23.14
C SER A 184 0.84 3.48 -23.74
N GLN A 185 -0.45 3.63 -24.07
CA GLN A 185 -1.28 2.59 -24.70
C GLN A 185 -1.21 2.63 -26.23
N ILE A 186 -0.67 3.70 -26.82
CA ILE A 186 -0.56 3.85 -28.28
C ILE A 186 0.77 3.25 -28.74
N ASP A 187 0.69 2.19 -29.55
CA ASP A 187 1.87 1.50 -30.09
C ASP A 187 2.45 2.25 -31.33
N GLN A 188 2.98 3.45 -31.07
CA GLN A 188 3.67 4.26 -32.08
C GLN A 188 4.88 4.98 -31.47
N ASP A 189 5.95 5.11 -32.26
CA ASP A 189 7.18 5.77 -31.83
C ASP A 189 6.92 7.22 -31.39
N ALA A 190 6.06 7.95 -32.09
CA ALA A 190 5.73 9.35 -31.73
C ALA A 190 5.03 9.48 -30.38
N ALA A 191 4.24 8.48 -29.96
CA ALA A 191 3.62 8.40 -28.65
C ALA A 191 4.67 8.11 -27.58
N LEU A 192 5.50 7.09 -27.81
CA LEU A 192 6.61 6.73 -26.94
C LEU A 192 7.57 7.90 -26.73
N ASP A 193 8.01 8.54 -27.81
CA ASP A 193 8.91 9.70 -27.75
C ASP A 193 8.31 10.87 -26.94
N SER A 194 6.97 11.04 -26.98
CA SER A 194 6.30 12.06 -26.18
C SER A 194 6.34 11.73 -24.68
N VAL A 195 6.18 10.49 -24.29
CA VAL A 195 6.33 10.05 -22.89
C VAL A 195 7.78 10.17 -22.42
N VAL A 196 8.74 9.77 -23.26
CA VAL A 196 10.18 9.90 -22.98
C VAL A 196 10.60 11.36 -22.83
N ASP A 197 10.04 12.27 -23.67
CA ASP A 197 10.32 13.70 -23.55
C ASP A 197 9.87 14.25 -22.19
N VAL A 198 8.70 13.85 -21.70
CA VAL A 198 8.22 14.24 -20.36
C VAL A 198 9.12 13.66 -19.28
N ALA A 199 9.47 12.38 -19.35
CA ALA A 199 10.35 11.72 -18.37
C ALA A 199 11.72 12.43 -18.27
N LYS A 200 12.23 12.95 -19.38
CA LYS A 200 13.56 13.59 -19.47
C LYS A 200 13.53 15.08 -19.15
N ASN A 201 12.53 15.80 -19.63
CA ASN A 201 12.60 17.27 -19.76
C ASN A 201 11.54 18.02 -18.93
N SER A 202 10.54 17.35 -18.35
CA SER A 202 9.54 18.02 -17.54
C SER A 202 10.17 18.69 -16.31
N LYS A 203 9.78 19.94 -16.04
CA LYS A 203 10.16 20.63 -14.79
C LYS A 203 9.43 20.07 -13.58
N ASP A 204 8.27 19.51 -13.80
CA ASP A 204 7.46 18.85 -12.78
C ASP A 204 8.01 17.46 -12.52
N ARG A 205 8.44 17.24 -11.28
CA ARG A 205 9.04 15.98 -10.85
C ARG A 205 8.03 14.84 -10.83
N GLU A 206 6.82 15.08 -10.32
CA GLU A 206 5.78 14.05 -10.26
C GLU A 206 5.39 13.59 -11.66
N LEU A 207 5.36 14.53 -12.61
CA LEU A 207 5.07 14.19 -13.99
C LEU A 207 6.22 13.40 -14.67
N ARG A 208 7.49 13.67 -14.30
CA ARG A 208 8.63 12.84 -14.76
C ARG A 208 8.53 11.41 -14.21
N GLU A 209 8.29 11.27 -12.91
CA GLU A 209 8.15 9.96 -12.26
C GLU A 209 6.96 9.18 -12.84
N GLU A 210 5.85 9.87 -13.12
CA GLU A 210 4.69 9.27 -13.78
C GLU A 210 5.02 8.80 -15.20
N ALA A 211 5.74 9.59 -15.99
CA ALA A 211 6.17 9.19 -17.33
C ALA A 211 7.10 7.97 -17.29
N ILE A 212 8.05 7.92 -16.36
CA ILE A 212 8.92 6.74 -16.12
C ILE A 212 8.05 5.52 -15.77
N ARG A 213 7.08 5.68 -14.88
CA ARG A 213 6.15 4.62 -14.50
C ARG A 213 5.34 4.10 -15.70
N MET A 214 4.85 5.00 -16.55
CA MET A 214 4.09 4.64 -17.75
C MET A 214 4.94 3.86 -18.76
N LEU A 215 6.22 4.19 -18.92
CA LEU A 215 7.15 3.43 -19.75
C LEU A 215 7.29 1.97 -19.23
N GLY A 216 7.34 1.79 -17.91
CA GLY A 216 7.37 0.45 -17.30
C GLY A 216 6.06 -0.32 -17.49
N VAL A 217 4.91 0.35 -17.26
CA VAL A 217 3.57 -0.25 -17.40
C VAL A 217 3.29 -0.69 -18.84
N SER A 218 3.79 0.05 -19.84
CA SER A 218 3.61 -0.33 -21.25
C SER A 218 4.22 -1.70 -21.59
N GLY A 219 5.30 -2.09 -20.90
CA GLY A 219 6.00 -3.37 -21.10
C GLY A 219 6.59 -3.56 -22.48
N GLN A 220 6.51 -2.57 -23.37
CA GLN A 220 7.05 -2.66 -24.72
C GLN A 220 8.59 -2.65 -24.69
N ASP A 221 9.24 -3.52 -25.45
CA ASP A 221 10.70 -3.59 -25.50
C ASP A 221 11.35 -2.23 -25.84
N ARG A 222 10.73 -1.46 -26.72
CA ARG A 222 11.20 -0.10 -27.06
C ARG A 222 11.13 0.86 -25.87
N ALA A 223 10.07 0.79 -25.05
CA ALA A 223 9.95 1.61 -23.85
C ALA A 223 10.98 1.21 -22.80
N ILE A 224 11.23 -0.09 -22.64
CA ILE A 224 12.26 -0.61 -21.76
C ILE A 224 13.67 -0.15 -22.18
N GLU A 225 13.99 -0.12 -23.47
CA GLU A 225 15.25 0.39 -23.95
C GLU A 225 15.39 1.90 -23.67
N ARG A 226 14.30 2.69 -23.82
CA ARG A 226 14.29 4.10 -23.43
C ARG A 226 14.52 4.30 -21.93
N LEU A 227 13.92 3.45 -21.07
CA LEU A 227 14.20 3.47 -19.63
C LEU A 227 15.66 3.17 -19.33
N ARG A 228 16.28 2.23 -20.07
CA ARG A 228 17.71 1.92 -19.93
C ARG A 228 18.59 3.11 -20.30
N GLU A 229 18.28 3.80 -21.40
CA GLU A 229 18.96 5.04 -21.80
C GLU A 229 18.80 6.14 -20.74
N LEU A 230 17.59 6.32 -20.20
CA LEU A 230 17.32 7.29 -19.12
C LEU A 230 18.15 6.95 -17.87
N TYR A 231 18.17 5.68 -17.45
CA TYR A 231 18.96 5.24 -16.30
C TYR A 231 20.45 5.52 -16.45
N ALA A 232 21.01 5.24 -17.62
CA ALA A 232 22.43 5.48 -17.89
C ALA A 232 22.82 6.96 -17.82
N ASN A 233 21.90 7.87 -18.11
CA ASN A 233 22.11 9.31 -18.10
C ASN A 233 21.60 10.00 -16.83
N ALA A 234 20.89 9.29 -15.94
CA ALA A 234 20.35 9.85 -14.72
C ALA A 234 21.47 10.12 -13.68
N ASN A 235 21.48 11.33 -13.14
CA ASN A 235 22.40 11.73 -12.07
C ASN A 235 21.69 11.79 -10.70
N ASP A 236 20.36 11.71 -10.67
CA ASP A 236 19.57 11.74 -9.46
C ASP A 236 19.21 10.32 -9.01
N ALA A 237 19.57 9.98 -7.78
CA ALA A 237 19.29 8.69 -7.17
C ALA A 237 17.78 8.38 -7.13
N GLN A 238 16.92 9.39 -6.99
CA GLN A 238 15.48 9.19 -6.98
C GLN A 238 14.93 8.82 -8.37
N GLU A 239 15.44 9.48 -9.42
CA GLU A 239 15.11 9.14 -10.80
C GLU A 239 15.52 7.70 -11.11
N LYS A 240 16.74 7.30 -10.74
CA LYS A 240 17.21 5.92 -10.88
C LYS A 240 16.31 4.92 -10.14
N ARG A 241 15.88 5.24 -8.91
CA ARG A 241 14.95 4.38 -8.16
C ARG A 241 13.60 4.25 -8.84
N ALA A 242 13.07 5.36 -9.41
CA ALA A 242 11.83 5.31 -10.18
C ALA A 242 11.96 4.40 -11.41
N ILE A 243 13.10 4.42 -12.09
CA ILE A 243 13.38 3.55 -13.23
C ILE A 243 13.51 2.08 -12.80
N VAL A 244 14.19 1.79 -11.68
CA VAL A 244 14.24 0.43 -11.12
C VAL A 244 12.83 -0.08 -10.79
N GLN A 245 11.96 0.78 -10.25
CA GLN A 245 10.57 0.44 -10.00
C GLN A 245 9.78 0.19 -11.30
N ALA A 246 10.05 0.94 -12.36
CA ALA A 246 9.46 0.70 -13.68
C ALA A 246 9.94 -0.64 -14.28
N TRP A 247 11.19 -1.01 -14.12
CA TRP A 247 11.71 -2.32 -14.50
C TRP A 247 11.10 -3.47 -13.68
N LEU A 248 10.85 -3.26 -12.38
CA LEU A 248 10.12 -4.20 -11.54
C LEU A 248 8.70 -4.44 -12.09
N THR A 249 7.99 -3.37 -12.45
CA THR A 249 6.64 -3.46 -13.05
C THR A 249 6.66 -4.22 -14.38
N ALA A 250 7.72 -4.07 -15.17
CA ALA A 250 7.92 -4.73 -16.45
C ALA A 250 8.57 -6.13 -16.36
N ASP A 251 8.80 -6.67 -15.16
CA ASP A 251 9.46 -7.97 -14.89
C ASP A 251 10.86 -8.09 -15.54
N ARG A 252 11.64 -6.99 -15.54
CA ARG A 252 12.97 -6.97 -16.18
C ARG A 252 14.07 -7.27 -15.18
N LYS A 253 14.14 -8.53 -14.73
CA LYS A 253 15.15 -9.05 -13.79
C LYS A 253 16.59 -8.80 -14.25
N ASP A 254 16.83 -8.89 -15.55
CA ASP A 254 18.13 -8.66 -16.19
C ASP A 254 18.67 -7.25 -15.93
N LEU A 255 17.83 -6.22 -16.11
CA LEU A 255 18.22 -4.82 -15.90
C LEU A 255 18.34 -4.48 -14.41
N ILE A 256 17.45 -5.02 -13.59
CA ILE A 256 17.51 -4.85 -12.14
C ILE A 256 18.77 -5.49 -11.57
N LEU A 257 19.13 -6.70 -12.01
CA LEU A 257 20.37 -7.37 -11.62
C LEU A 257 21.61 -6.56 -12.04
N ALA A 258 21.62 -6.02 -13.27
CA ALA A 258 22.70 -5.15 -13.71
C ALA A 258 22.84 -3.92 -12.83
N SER A 259 21.72 -3.27 -12.45
CA SER A 259 21.70 -2.15 -11.51
C SER A 259 22.24 -2.56 -10.14
N ALA A 260 21.77 -3.67 -9.55
CA ALA A 260 22.25 -4.17 -8.26
C ALA A 260 23.77 -4.43 -8.22
N ARG A 261 24.35 -4.83 -9.35
CA ARG A 261 25.78 -5.11 -9.48
C ARG A 261 26.65 -3.87 -9.65
N THR A 262 26.18 -2.89 -10.40
CA THR A 262 27.05 -1.79 -10.88
C THR A 262 26.78 -0.45 -10.21
N GLU A 263 25.63 -0.34 -9.52
CA GLU A 263 25.23 0.94 -8.91
C GLU A 263 26.12 1.30 -7.71
N THR A 264 26.56 2.54 -7.68
CA THR A 264 27.41 3.08 -6.61
C THR A 264 26.58 3.71 -5.48
N ASP A 265 25.42 4.25 -5.80
CA ASP A 265 24.51 4.81 -4.79
C ASP A 265 23.85 3.68 -3.97
N PRO A 266 24.09 3.64 -2.63
CA PRO A 266 23.57 2.55 -1.78
C PRO A 266 22.03 2.47 -1.78
N SER A 267 21.34 3.60 -1.94
CA SER A 267 19.87 3.62 -1.91
C SER A 267 19.26 3.02 -3.18
N VAL A 268 19.88 3.25 -4.33
CA VAL A 268 19.47 2.68 -5.63
C VAL A 268 19.81 1.19 -5.66
N ARG A 269 21.02 0.80 -5.20
CA ARG A 269 21.42 -0.61 -5.11
C ARG A 269 20.47 -1.41 -4.21
N ARG A 270 20.13 -0.88 -3.04
CA ARG A 270 19.14 -1.49 -2.13
C ARG A 270 17.79 -1.66 -2.81
N GLN A 271 17.30 -0.64 -3.51
CA GLN A 271 16.05 -0.73 -4.26
C GLN A 271 16.09 -1.85 -5.31
N ALA A 272 17.21 -2.00 -6.02
CA ALA A 272 17.38 -3.07 -7.00
C ALA A 272 17.39 -4.47 -6.33
N ILE A 273 18.08 -4.64 -5.21
CA ILE A 273 18.11 -5.90 -4.44
C ILE A 273 16.69 -6.25 -3.94
N GLN A 274 15.96 -5.27 -3.40
CA GLN A 274 14.56 -5.47 -2.94
C GLN A 274 13.63 -5.83 -4.10
N ALA A 275 13.80 -5.19 -5.27
CA ALA A 275 13.04 -5.50 -6.47
C ALA A 275 13.28 -6.93 -6.96
N LEU A 276 14.53 -7.43 -6.91
CA LEU A 276 14.82 -8.84 -7.20
C LEU A 276 14.12 -9.79 -6.22
N GLY A 277 14.05 -9.44 -4.93
CA GLY A 277 13.29 -10.20 -3.93
C GLY A 277 11.80 -10.27 -4.27
N ALA A 278 11.20 -9.13 -4.65
CA ALA A 278 9.79 -9.05 -5.02
C ALA A 278 9.45 -9.83 -6.31
N LEU A 279 10.43 -10.06 -7.19
CA LEU A 279 10.30 -10.86 -8.41
C LEU A 279 10.66 -12.35 -8.22
N ASP A 280 10.87 -12.81 -6.99
CA ASP A 280 11.34 -14.17 -6.71
C ASP A 280 12.62 -14.54 -7.49
N ALA A 281 13.51 -13.55 -7.72
CA ALA A 281 14.74 -13.72 -8.49
C ALA A 281 15.85 -14.37 -7.65
N SER A 282 15.53 -15.54 -7.11
CA SER A 282 16.36 -16.28 -6.16
C SER A 282 17.76 -16.63 -6.69
N THR A 283 17.85 -16.98 -7.97
CA THR A 283 19.13 -17.30 -8.62
C THR A 283 20.02 -16.07 -8.72
N GLU A 284 19.45 -14.95 -9.11
CA GLU A 284 20.13 -13.66 -9.26
C GLU A 284 20.61 -13.13 -7.90
N LEU A 285 19.76 -13.23 -6.88
CA LEU A 285 20.12 -12.85 -5.50
C LEU A 285 21.26 -13.73 -4.96
N LYS A 286 21.23 -15.04 -5.20
CA LYS A 286 22.31 -15.93 -4.78
C LYS A 286 23.63 -15.59 -5.50
N GLN A 287 23.58 -15.29 -6.80
CA GLN A 287 24.77 -14.82 -7.55
C GLN A 287 25.33 -13.52 -6.99
N LEU A 288 24.46 -12.57 -6.61
CA LEU A 288 24.88 -11.31 -5.98
C LEU A 288 25.54 -11.56 -4.62
N PHE A 289 24.97 -12.45 -3.82
CA PHE A 289 25.53 -12.81 -2.52
C PHE A 289 26.93 -13.41 -2.64
N ASP A 290 27.11 -14.35 -3.56
CA ASP A 290 28.40 -15.01 -3.79
C ASP A 290 29.48 -14.06 -4.34
N ALA A 291 29.07 -12.99 -5.02
CA ALA A 291 29.96 -12.00 -5.62
C ALA A 291 30.33 -10.85 -4.67
N THR A 292 29.61 -10.64 -3.56
CA THR A 292 29.87 -9.53 -2.65
C THR A 292 30.49 -9.98 -1.33
N HIS A 293 31.41 -9.17 -0.79
CA HIS A 293 32.02 -9.33 0.54
C HIS A 293 31.67 -8.16 1.46
N ASP A 294 30.90 -7.21 0.98
CA ASP A 294 30.39 -6.10 1.78
C ASP A 294 29.25 -6.57 2.70
N ALA A 295 29.43 -6.42 4.00
CA ALA A 295 28.51 -6.94 5.00
C ALA A 295 27.08 -6.33 4.88
N GLN A 296 26.99 -5.06 4.52
CA GLN A 296 25.70 -4.39 4.36
C GLN A 296 24.95 -4.92 3.14
N ASN A 297 25.66 -5.09 2.01
CA ASN A 297 25.07 -5.69 0.80
C ASN A 297 24.66 -7.15 1.04
N GLN A 298 25.47 -7.93 1.74
CA GLN A 298 25.13 -9.32 2.11
C GLN A 298 23.84 -9.37 2.93
N ARG A 299 23.69 -8.48 3.92
CA ARG A 299 22.47 -8.37 4.73
C ARG A 299 21.25 -8.04 3.88
N GLU A 300 21.33 -7.04 3.01
CA GLU A 300 20.24 -6.64 2.12
C GLU A 300 19.82 -7.79 1.17
N ILE A 301 20.79 -8.55 0.66
CA ILE A 301 20.53 -9.72 -0.19
C ILE A 301 19.87 -10.85 0.59
N ILE A 302 20.32 -11.13 1.83
CA ILE A 302 19.70 -12.15 2.69
C ILE A 302 18.25 -11.80 2.99
N GLN A 303 17.95 -10.53 3.30
CA GLN A 303 16.59 -10.08 3.51
C GLN A 303 15.73 -10.24 2.25
N ALA A 304 16.27 -9.90 1.07
CA ALA A 304 15.58 -10.10 -0.20
C ALA A 304 15.34 -11.59 -0.51
N LEU A 305 16.28 -12.47 -0.18
CA LEU A 305 16.09 -13.93 -0.27
C LEU A 305 14.98 -14.44 0.67
N GLY A 306 14.84 -13.82 1.86
CA GLY A 306 13.73 -14.08 2.78
C GLY A 306 12.39 -13.72 2.18
N VAL A 307 12.28 -12.52 1.60
CA VAL A 307 11.06 -12.05 0.89
C VAL A 307 10.73 -12.94 -0.30
N ALA A 308 11.74 -13.38 -1.06
CA ALA A 308 11.59 -14.32 -2.18
C ALA A 308 11.27 -15.76 -1.74
N GLY A 309 11.20 -16.05 -0.44
CA GLY A 309 10.91 -17.39 0.07
C GLY A 309 12.00 -18.45 -0.24
N ASN A 310 13.24 -18.03 -0.53
CA ASN A 310 14.30 -18.96 -0.92
C ASN A 310 14.94 -19.64 0.28
N VAL A 311 14.19 -20.59 0.88
CA VAL A 311 14.62 -21.38 2.04
C VAL A 311 15.95 -22.09 1.80
N GLN A 312 16.17 -22.61 0.59
CA GLN A 312 17.39 -23.39 0.27
C GLN A 312 18.65 -22.53 0.25
N ALA A 313 18.59 -21.33 -0.34
CA ALA A 313 19.73 -20.42 -0.36
C ALA A 313 20.03 -19.92 1.07
N LEU A 314 19.01 -19.54 1.83
CA LEU A 314 19.17 -19.09 3.21
C LEU A 314 19.76 -20.19 4.11
N ALA A 315 19.29 -21.42 3.99
CA ALA A 315 19.86 -22.55 4.73
C ALA A 315 21.32 -22.78 4.37
N SER A 316 21.67 -22.74 3.08
CA SER A 316 23.06 -22.86 2.61
C SER A 316 23.96 -21.77 3.20
N ILE A 317 23.47 -20.52 3.32
CA ILE A 317 24.22 -19.42 3.94
C ILE A 317 24.37 -19.68 5.46
N ALA A 318 23.33 -20.11 6.14
CA ALA A 318 23.35 -20.42 7.57
C ALA A 318 24.30 -21.57 7.92
N GLU A 319 24.46 -22.57 7.05
CA GLU A 319 25.38 -23.70 7.18
C GLU A 319 26.82 -23.38 6.73
N SER A 320 27.04 -22.28 6.03
CA SER A 320 28.32 -21.93 5.43
C SER A 320 29.39 -21.55 6.48
N ARG A 321 30.62 -21.33 6.01
CA ARG A 321 31.73 -20.79 6.82
C ARG A 321 31.75 -19.27 6.86
N GLN A 322 30.64 -18.60 6.55
CA GLN A 322 30.50 -17.15 6.69
C GLN A 322 30.62 -16.74 8.18
N PRO A 323 30.98 -15.49 8.47
CA PRO A 323 30.94 -14.94 9.83
C PRO A 323 29.57 -15.17 10.50
N ASP A 324 29.57 -15.32 11.83
CA ASP A 324 28.34 -15.59 12.58
C ASP A 324 27.27 -14.50 12.36
N GLU A 325 27.66 -13.25 12.15
CA GLU A 325 26.73 -12.14 11.85
C GLU A 325 25.92 -12.39 10.57
N VAL A 326 26.55 -12.92 9.53
CA VAL A 326 25.90 -13.24 8.25
C VAL A 326 25.01 -14.45 8.39
N ARG A 327 25.43 -15.45 9.17
CA ARG A 327 24.66 -16.67 9.46
C ARG A 327 23.44 -16.38 10.33
N VAL A 328 23.56 -15.47 11.29
CA VAL A 328 22.47 -14.96 12.12
C VAL A 328 21.38 -14.32 11.24
N GLU A 329 21.76 -13.42 10.33
CA GLU A 329 20.81 -12.80 9.39
C GLU A 329 20.09 -13.86 8.52
N ALA A 330 20.80 -14.87 8.05
CA ALA A 330 20.20 -15.95 7.26
C ALA A 330 19.20 -16.80 8.08
N LEU A 331 19.50 -17.09 9.34
CA LEU A 331 18.59 -17.80 10.23
C LEU A 331 17.32 -16.99 10.54
N GLN A 332 17.46 -15.68 10.75
CA GLN A 332 16.31 -14.78 10.94
C GLN A 332 15.46 -14.68 9.67
N ALA A 333 16.10 -14.53 8.49
CA ALA A 333 15.43 -14.45 7.20
C ALA A 333 14.67 -15.75 6.85
N LEU A 334 15.11 -16.92 7.34
CA LEU A 334 14.35 -18.18 7.22
C LEU A 334 12.97 -18.09 7.88
N GLY A 335 12.83 -17.33 8.96
CA GLY A 335 11.53 -17.09 9.59
C GLY A 335 10.57 -16.29 8.69
N VAL A 336 11.11 -15.39 7.89
CA VAL A 336 10.32 -14.59 6.92
C VAL A 336 9.97 -15.40 5.67
N ALA A 337 10.80 -16.39 5.30
CA ALA A 337 10.65 -17.17 4.08
C ALA A 337 9.44 -18.13 4.05
N GLY A 338 8.63 -18.17 5.11
CA GLY A 338 7.37 -18.88 5.18
C GLY A 338 7.30 -19.91 6.31
N GLU A 339 6.09 -20.09 6.81
CA GLU A 339 5.80 -20.88 7.98
C GLU A 339 6.18 -22.36 7.82
N GLU A 340 5.84 -22.99 6.69
CA GLU A 340 6.08 -24.41 6.48
C GLU A 340 7.54 -24.72 6.10
N GLY A 341 8.13 -23.96 5.17
CA GLY A 341 9.46 -24.23 4.64
C GLY A 341 10.59 -23.73 5.54
N GLY A 342 10.52 -22.47 5.94
CA GLY A 342 11.55 -21.80 6.75
C GLY A 342 11.62 -22.35 8.16
N ALA A 343 10.48 -22.52 8.83
CA ALA A 343 10.42 -23.09 10.18
C ALA A 343 10.93 -24.54 10.23
N ALA A 344 10.54 -25.39 9.28
CA ALA A 344 11.04 -26.77 9.21
C ALA A 344 12.57 -26.80 9.04
N GLN A 345 13.13 -25.91 8.22
CA GLN A 345 14.57 -25.82 8.04
C GLN A 345 15.28 -25.28 9.29
N LEU A 346 14.69 -24.32 10.02
CA LEU A 346 15.24 -23.84 11.29
C LEU A 346 15.32 -24.94 12.34
N VAL A 347 14.28 -25.78 12.46
CA VAL A 347 14.29 -26.95 13.35
C VAL A 347 15.43 -27.92 13.00
N LYS A 348 15.64 -28.18 11.71
CA LYS A 348 16.71 -29.05 11.21
C LYS A 348 18.09 -28.47 11.47
N LEU A 349 18.26 -27.17 11.35
CA LEU A 349 19.54 -26.46 11.53
C LEU A 349 19.89 -26.25 13.01
N TYR A 350 18.90 -26.05 13.87
CA TYR A 350 19.11 -25.69 15.28
C TYR A 350 20.12 -26.57 16.03
N PRO A 351 20.07 -27.91 15.93
CA PRO A 351 21.04 -28.79 16.62
C PRO A 351 22.48 -28.61 16.15
N GLN A 352 22.70 -28.04 14.98
CA GLN A 352 24.00 -27.80 14.37
C GLN A 352 24.60 -26.43 14.74
N MET A 353 23.82 -25.58 15.40
CA MET A 353 24.23 -24.23 15.79
C MET A 353 25.18 -24.29 16.99
N THR A 354 26.42 -23.92 16.77
CA THR A 354 27.51 -24.07 17.75
C THR A 354 27.61 -22.92 18.75
N THR A 355 27.15 -21.72 18.39
CA THR A 355 27.23 -20.53 19.23
C THR A 355 25.86 -20.13 19.79
N PRO A 356 25.81 -19.47 20.96
CA PRO A 356 24.56 -18.97 21.53
C PRO A 356 23.81 -18.01 20.59
N ALA A 357 24.54 -17.14 19.88
CA ALA A 357 23.98 -16.17 18.96
C ALA A 357 23.21 -16.84 17.80
N LEU A 358 23.77 -17.91 17.22
CA LEU A 358 23.12 -18.67 16.15
C LEU A 358 21.86 -19.40 16.64
N ARG A 359 21.88 -19.97 17.86
CA ARG A 359 20.69 -20.59 18.45
C ARG A 359 19.59 -19.59 18.72
N GLU A 360 19.97 -18.44 19.27
CA GLU A 360 19.02 -17.34 19.51
C GLU A 360 18.41 -16.84 18.20
N ALA A 361 19.20 -16.66 17.16
CA ALA A 361 18.72 -16.26 15.83
C ALA A 361 17.73 -17.28 15.24
N ALA A 362 18.01 -18.59 15.39
CA ALA A 362 17.09 -19.63 14.94
C ALA A 362 15.77 -19.61 15.72
N MET A 363 15.81 -19.40 17.05
CA MET A 363 14.59 -19.21 17.85
C MET A 363 13.81 -17.97 17.45
N GLN A 364 14.49 -16.83 17.21
CA GLN A 364 13.86 -15.60 16.72
C GLN A 364 13.22 -15.83 15.34
N GLY A 365 13.87 -16.54 14.44
CA GLY A 365 13.27 -16.94 13.16
C GLY A 365 11.98 -17.75 13.34
N LEU A 366 11.96 -18.71 14.27
CA LEU A 366 10.74 -19.47 14.57
C LEU A 366 9.64 -18.63 15.20
N LEU A 367 9.98 -17.62 16.02
CA LEU A 367 9.04 -16.64 16.55
C LEU A 367 8.44 -15.78 15.43
N VAL A 368 9.26 -15.31 14.49
CA VAL A 368 8.79 -14.54 13.32
C VAL A 368 7.86 -15.37 12.44
N ALA A 369 8.17 -16.66 12.27
CA ALA A 369 7.31 -17.60 11.55
C ALA A 369 6.00 -17.94 12.31
N GLY A 370 5.86 -17.56 13.57
CA GLY A 370 4.68 -17.89 14.39
C GLY A 370 4.55 -19.37 14.70
N ASN A 371 5.62 -20.18 14.59
CA ASN A 371 5.54 -21.64 14.65
C ASN A 371 5.84 -22.17 16.04
N ALA A 372 4.82 -22.20 16.91
CA ALA A 372 4.90 -22.72 18.27
C ALA A 372 5.15 -24.23 18.31
N GLU A 373 4.65 -24.99 17.33
CA GLU A 373 4.90 -26.43 17.25
C GLU A 373 6.39 -26.74 17.08
N ALA A 374 7.07 -25.98 16.20
CA ALA A 374 8.51 -26.09 15.99
C ALA A 374 9.30 -25.77 17.28
N LEU A 375 8.96 -24.70 17.97
CA LEU A 375 9.57 -24.35 19.26
C LEU A 375 9.30 -25.42 20.32
N THR A 376 8.09 -25.98 20.36
CA THR A 376 7.71 -27.09 21.22
C THR A 376 8.56 -28.33 20.96
N GLN A 377 8.78 -28.65 19.68
CA GLN A 377 9.64 -29.77 19.29
C GLN A 377 11.08 -29.59 19.79
N LEU A 378 11.64 -28.38 19.60
CA LEU A 378 13.00 -28.07 20.09
C LEU A 378 13.05 -28.09 21.61
N TYR A 379 12.03 -27.60 22.32
CA TYR A 379 11.94 -27.66 23.78
C TYR A 379 12.02 -29.08 24.31
N LYS A 380 11.30 -30.04 23.68
CA LYS A 380 11.33 -31.46 24.04
C LYS A 380 12.70 -32.11 23.80
N GLN A 381 13.47 -31.60 22.84
CA GLN A 381 14.80 -32.09 22.46
C GLN A 381 15.94 -31.43 23.24
N ALA A 382 15.67 -30.30 23.91
CA ALA A 382 16.67 -29.52 24.62
C ALA A 382 17.35 -30.29 25.76
N LYS A 383 18.69 -30.24 25.79
CA LYS A 383 19.53 -31.04 26.72
C LYS A 383 19.99 -30.25 27.93
N SER A 384 20.10 -28.96 27.86
CA SER A 384 20.52 -28.09 28.96
C SER A 384 19.35 -27.33 29.58
N LYS A 385 19.50 -26.92 30.82
CA LYS A 385 18.51 -26.10 31.54
C LYS A 385 18.38 -24.70 30.92
N GLU A 386 19.50 -24.13 30.52
CA GLU A 386 19.59 -22.81 29.89
C GLU A 386 18.84 -22.80 28.56
N GLU A 387 19.03 -23.83 27.74
CA GLU A 387 18.34 -24.00 26.45
C GLU A 387 16.83 -24.17 26.65
N LYS A 388 16.40 -25.01 27.61
CA LYS A 388 14.97 -25.13 27.95
C LYS A 388 14.36 -23.84 28.40
N GLN A 389 15.07 -23.05 29.23
CA GLN A 389 14.59 -21.75 29.67
C GLN A 389 14.44 -20.75 28.52
N ALA A 390 15.38 -20.72 27.58
CA ALA A 390 15.31 -19.85 26.40
C ALA A 390 14.13 -20.20 25.50
N LEU A 391 13.95 -21.50 25.20
CA LEU A 391 12.84 -22.00 24.38
C LEU A 391 11.47 -21.79 25.05
N LEU A 392 11.40 -21.96 26.38
CA LEU A 392 10.16 -21.69 27.12
C LEU A 392 9.79 -20.22 27.08
N ARG A 393 10.75 -19.31 27.21
CA ARG A 393 10.52 -17.85 27.04
C ARG A 393 10.02 -17.52 25.63
N ALA A 394 10.61 -18.14 24.62
CA ALA A 394 10.16 -17.99 23.24
C ALA A 394 8.70 -18.44 23.06
N LEU A 395 8.34 -19.61 23.61
CA LEU A 395 6.98 -20.13 23.61
C LEU A 395 5.99 -19.21 24.32
N THR A 396 6.36 -18.66 25.50
CA THR A 396 5.49 -17.71 26.24
C THR A 396 5.23 -16.42 25.45
N THR A 397 6.13 -16.05 24.54
CA THR A 397 5.96 -14.86 23.69
C THR A 397 4.90 -15.07 22.62
N LEU A 398 4.71 -16.27 22.11
CA LEU A 398 3.69 -16.61 21.11
C LEU A 398 2.28 -16.72 21.75
N GLY A 399 2.18 -17.21 22.98
CA GLY A 399 0.94 -17.23 23.75
C GLY A 399 -0.17 -18.13 23.18
N ASP A 400 0.19 -19.15 22.40
CA ASP A 400 -0.75 -20.10 21.82
C ASP A 400 -1.02 -21.31 22.73
N ASP A 401 -2.00 -22.14 22.35
CA ASP A 401 -2.41 -23.33 23.15
C ASP A 401 -1.29 -24.35 23.32
N ALA A 402 -0.39 -24.50 22.33
CA ALA A 402 0.74 -25.43 22.43
C ALA A 402 1.77 -24.92 23.46
N ALA A 403 1.99 -23.63 23.54
CA ALA A 403 2.82 -22.99 24.56
C ALA A 403 2.21 -23.15 25.96
N LEU A 404 0.91 -22.93 26.10
CA LEU A 404 0.18 -23.07 27.36
C LEU A 404 0.28 -24.48 27.89
N ASN A 405 0.09 -25.52 27.08
CA ASN A 405 0.21 -26.94 27.46
C ASN A 405 1.60 -27.28 28.02
N ILE A 406 2.66 -26.66 27.48
CA ILE A 406 4.02 -26.89 28.00
C ILE A 406 4.21 -26.19 29.35
N ILE A 407 3.70 -24.99 29.50
CA ILE A 407 3.78 -24.23 30.74
C ILE A 407 3.04 -24.99 31.84
N GLU A 408 1.82 -25.46 31.61
CA GLU A 408 1.05 -26.28 32.55
C GLU A 408 1.83 -27.52 32.96
N HIS A 409 2.36 -28.28 31.99
CA HIS A 409 3.15 -29.48 32.27
C HIS A 409 4.41 -29.20 33.11
N GLU A 410 5.10 -28.09 32.91
CA GLU A 410 6.28 -27.74 33.70
C GLU A 410 5.91 -27.25 35.11
N LEU A 411 4.77 -26.60 35.28
CA LEU A 411 4.25 -26.21 36.62
C LEU A 411 3.80 -27.44 37.42
N ASP A 412 3.14 -28.39 36.78
CA ASP A 412 2.70 -29.62 37.44
C ASP A 412 3.88 -30.48 37.92
N LYS A 413 4.96 -30.58 37.14
CA LYS A 413 6.19 -31.25 37.55
C LYS A 413 6.84 -30.65 38.79
N GLN A 414 6.76 -29.34 38.97
CA GLN A 414 7.33 -28.64 40.12
C GLN A 414 6.40 -28.72 41.35
N GLY A 415 5.08 -28.80 41.14
CA GLY A 415 4.10 -28.95 42.22
C GLY A 415 4.05 -30.37 42.84
N GLY A 416 4.43 -31.43 42.10
CA GLY A 416 4.42 -32.82 42.56
C GLY A 416 5.67 -33.26 43.33
N SER A 417 6.67 -32.41 43.58
CA SER A 417 7.88 -32.76 44.33
C SER A 417 7.86 -32.31 45.80
N HIS A 418 6.69 -32.00 46.35
CA HIS A 418 6.47 -31.61 47.76
C HIS A 418 5.45 -32.53 48.48
N GLU A 419 5.34 -33.82 48.13
CA GLU A 419 4.72 -34.84 48.99
C GLU A 419 5.72 -35.85 49.50
#